data_de44951c88cc8d7bc816e5734c0deaed
#
_entry.id   de44951c88cc8d7bc816e5734c0deaed
#
_cell.length_a   1.000
_cell.length_b   1.000
_cell.length_c   1.000
_cell.angle_alpha   90.00
_cell.angle_beta   90.00
_cell.angle_gamma   90.00
#
_symmetry.space_group_name_H-M   'P 1'
#
loop_
_entity.id
_entity.type
_entity.pdbx_description
1 polymer ?
#
loop_
_entity_poly.entity_id
_entity_poly.type
_entity_poly.pdbx_seq_one_letter_code
_entity_poly.pdbx_strand_id
1 'polypeptide(L)'
;MTRVDVPQLALRLHAERPGATYAVYVVPPGQVPGVITDLGEELSSFDPAVATAALRPATGAQLIRDLAGTGDAVLIDAASFGRLDWSLVDRRRSSLSRGGMLVLVTTPDGFGQLMQAAPNLASWLGALAFQYEDPSAWEADLRARRLAALRSWAGRSDEDVVRAASQGRLPADPEYAEWLVLLGHGDLIDPRPT
;
A
#
# COMPACT_ATOMS: atom_id res chain seq x y z
N MET A 1 -8.60 -6.38 -10.62
CA MET A 1 -7.57 -6.28 -9.57
C MET A 1 -8.15 -5.49 -8.41
N THR A 2 -8.08 -6.01 -7.18
CA THR A 2 -8.63 -5.36 -5.97
C THR A 2 -7.63 -4.34 -5.45
N ARG A 3 -8.09 -3.14 -5.09
CA ARG A 3 -7.26 -2.13 -4.41
C ARG A 3 -7.21 -2.44 -2.92
N VAL A 4 -6.03 -2.39 -2.34
CA VAL A 4 -5.77 -2.62 -0.91
C VAL A 4 -4.56 -1.80 -0.46
N ASP A 5 -4.58 -1.33 0.77
CA ASP A 5 -3.40 -0.82 1.45
C ASP A 5 -2.50 -1.95 1.99
N VAL A 6 -1.36 -1.61 2.58
CA VAL A 6 -0.40 -2.60 3.10
C VAL A 6 -0.99 -3.45 4.23
N PRO A 7 -1.64 -2.88 5.28
CA PRO A 7 -2.25 -3.66 6.34
C PRO A 7 -3.34 -4.62 5.84
N GLN A 8 -4.20 -4.17 4.93
CA GLN A 8 -5.25 -5.01 4.34
C GLN A 8 -4.67 -6.16 3.52
N LEU A 9 -3.59 -5.90 2.77
CA LEU A 9 -2.89 -6.96 2.04
C LEU A 9 -2.29 -7.98 3.00
N ALA A 10 -1.57 -7.54 4.03
CA ALA A 10 -0.96 -8.41 5.03
C ALA A 10 -2.00 -9.32 5.71
N LEU A 11 -3.15 -8.74 6.10
CA LEU A 11 -4.27 -9.49 6.68
C LEU A 11 -4.80 -10.57 5.72
N ARG A 12 -5.00 -10.25 4.44
CA ARG A 12 -5.47 -11.21 3.43
C ARG A 12 -4.47 -12.33 3.21
N LEU A 13 -3.19 -12.00 3.07
CA LEU A 13 -2.14 -12.98 2.89
C LEU A 13 -2.01 -13.92 4.11
N HIS A 14 -2.19 -13.38 5.32
CA HIS A 14 -2.20 -14.18 6.54
C HIS A 14 -3.42 -15.12 6.58
N ALA A 15 -4.59 -14.67 6.15
CA ALA A 15 -5.82 -15.47 6.14
C ALA A 15 -5.78 -16.65 5.14
N GLU A 16 -5.00 -16.54 4.05
CA GLU A 16 -4.83 -17.62 3.04
C GLU A 16 -3.91 -18.76 3.54
N ARG A 17 -3.30 -18.66 4.71
CA ARG A 17 -2.53 -19.76 5.33
C ARG A 17 -3.48 -20.81 5.96
N PRO A 18 -3.15 -22.11 5.94
CA PRO A 18 -1.89 -22.73 5.57
C PRO A 18 -1.87 -23.21 4.11
N GLY A 19 -0.83 -22.82 3.36
CA GLY A 19 -0.61 -23.29 2.00
C GLY A 19 0.46 -22.48 1.27
N ALA A 20 0.77 -22.88 0.05
CA ALA A 20 1.61 -22.08 -0.84
C ALA A 20 0.77 -20.92 -1.39
N THR A 21 1.09 -19.69 -0.98
CA THR A 21 0.40 -18.48 -1.43
C THR A 21 1.29 -17.69 -2.37
N TYR A 22 0.82 -17.46 -3.59
CA TYR A 22 1.50 -16.65 -4.60
C TYR A 22 0.66 -15.43 -4.91
N ALA A 23 1.20 -14.24 -4.70
CA ALA A 23 0.51 -12.99 -4.94
C ALA A 23 1.35 -12.00 -5.74
N VAL A 24 0.68 -11.09 -6.44
CA VAL A 24 1.33 -9.92 -7.03
C VAL A 24 0.72 -8.65 -6.45
N TYR A 25 1.58 -7.71 -6.09
CA TYR A 25 1.19 -6.40 -5.58
C TYR A 25 1.72 -5.32 -6.52
N VAL A 26 0.82 -4.59 -7.13
CA VAL A 26 1.14 -3.57 -8.13
C VAL A 26 1.17 -2.22 -7.44
N VAL A 27 2.35 -1.61 -7.41
CA VAL A 27 2.69 -0.42 -6.63
C VAL A 27 3.19 0.69 -7.56
N PRO A 28 2.86 1.97 -7.33
CA PRO A 28 3.41 3.06 -8.13
C PRO A 28 4.94 3.06 -8.17
N PRO A 29 5.56 3.48 -9.30
CA PRO A 29 7.00 3.62 -9.38
C PRO A 29 7.55 4.50 -8.25
N GLY A 30 8.68 4.10 -7.66
CA GLY A 30 9.32 4.81 -6.55
C GLY A 30 8.82 4.44 -5.16
N GLN A 31 7.63 3.85 -5.01
CA GLN A 31 7.11 3.42 -3.70
C GLN A 31 7.44 1.95 -3.37
N VAL A 32 7.88 1.16 -4.34
CA VAL A 32 8.13 -0.28 -4.17
C VAL A 32 9.05 -0.61 -2.99
N PRO A 33 10.20 0.06 -2.77
CA PRO A 33 11.08 -0.25 -1.64
C PRO A 33 10.42 0.00 -0.27
N GLY A 34 9.68 1.09 -0.13
CA GLY A 34 8.94 1.43 1.10
C GLY A 34 7.85 0.40 1.38
N VAL A 35 7.02 0.14 0.39
CA VAL A 35 5.91 -0.82 0.49
C VAL A 35 6.40 -2.23 0.85
N ILE A 36 7.56 -2.68 0.35
CA ILE A 36 8.14 -3.97 0.75
C ILE A 36 8.55 -3.96 2.22
N THR A 37 9.13 -2.87 2.70
CA THR A 37 9.51 -2.74 4.11
C THR A 37 8.28 -2.77 5.00
N ASP A 38 7.30 -1.93 4.71
CA ASP A 38 6.05 -1.83 5.48
C ASP A 38 5.28 -3.17 5.49
N LEU A 39 5.20 -3.86 4.33
CA LEU A 39 4.55 -5.16 4.24
C LEU A 39 5.29 -6.24 5.04
N GLY A 40 6.61 -6.18 5.07
CA GLY A 40 7.44 -7.07 5.88
C GLY A 40 7.20 -6.88 7.38
N GLU A 41 7.11 -5.64 7.83
CA GLU A 41 6.81 -5.27 9.22
C GLU A 41 5.39 -5.73 9.61
N GLU A 42 4.40 -5.47 8.77
CA GLU A 42 3.02 -5.90 9.01
C GLU A 42 2.88 -7.43 9.11
N LEU A 43 3.48 -8.17 8.18
CA LEU A 43 3.45 -9.65 8.22
C LEU A 43 4.12 -10.19 9.48
N SER A 44 5.23 -9.61 9.91
CA SER A 44 5.93 -9.99 11.15
C SER A 44 5.13 -9.64 12.40
N SER A 45 4.32 -8.59 12.34
CA SER A 45 3.40 -8.18 13.41
C SER A 45 2.26 -9.18 13.59
N PHE A 46 1.70 -9.73 12.50
CA PHE A 46 0.64 -10.75 12.57
C PHE A 46 1.13 -12.10 13.09
N ASP A 47 2.33 -12.50 12.69
CA ASP A 47 2.90 -13.79 13.09
C ASP A 47 4.43 -13.67 13.24
N PRO A 48 4.93 -13.39 14.45
CA PRO A 48 6.38 -13.27 14.71
C PRO A 48 7.19 -14.54 14.45
N ALA A 49 6.54 -15.70 14.34
CA ALA A 49 7.20 -16.95 14.02
C ALA A 49 7.51 -17.08 12.52
N VAL A 50 6.94 -16.21 11.69
CA VAL A 50 7.15 -16.22 10.24
C VAL A 50 8.40 -15.47 9.86
N ALA A 51 9.40 -16.19 9.38
CA ALA A 51 10.60 -15.59 8.84
C ALA A 51 10.30 -14.89 7.50
N THR A 52 10.25 -13.55 7.52
CA THR A 52 10.04 -12.73 6.33
C THR A 52 11.38 -12.34 5.72
N ALA A 53 11.55 -12.57 4.42
CA ALA A 53 12.72 -12.18 3.64
C ALA A 53 12.35 -11.24 2.51
N ALA A 54 13.08 -10.13 2.35
CA ALA A 54 12.93 -9.22 1.22
C ALA A 54 14.08 -9.43 0.23
N LEU A 55 13.76 -9.76 -1.02
CA LEU A 55 14.72 -9.94 -2.11
C LEU A 55 14.59 -8.78 -3.10
N ARG A 56 15.74 -8.29 -3.57
CA ARG A 56 15.84 -7.24 -4.59
C ARG A 56 16.71 -7.71 -5.77
N PRO A 57 16.27 -8.73 -6.51
CA PRO A 57 17.04 -9.27 -7.62
C PRO A 57 17.04 -8.26 -8.79
N ALA A 58 18.20 -8.05 -9.38
CA ALA A 58 18.32 -7.21 -10.59
C ALA A 58 17.79 -7.93 -11.85
N THR A 59 17.68 -9.26 -11.81
CA THR A 59 17.23 -10.07 -12.95
C THR A 59 16.42 -11.29 -12.49
N GLY A 60 15.60 -11.84 -13.38
CA GLY A 60 14.88 -13.09 -13.13
C GLY A 60 15.80 -14.29 -12.84
N ALA A 61 17.01 -14.31 -13.43
CA ALA A 61 18.01 -15.36 -13.16
C ALA A 61 18.57 -15.25 -11.73
N GLN A 62 18.77 -14.04 -11.25
CA GLN A 62 19.20 -13.80 -9.85
C GLN A 62 18.07 -14.23 -8.90
N LEU A 63 16.83 -13.84 -9.15
CA LEU A 63 15.68 -14.26 -8.33
C LEU A 63 15.67 -15.77 -8.12
N ILE A 64 15.79 -16.56 -9.20
CA ILE A 64 15.75 -18.04 -9.12
C ILE A 64 16.86 -18.59 -8.24
N ARG A 65 18.05 -17.98 -8.25
CA ARG A 65 19.16 -18.39 -7.38
C ARG A 65 18.94 -18.02 -5.90
N ASP A 66 18.45 -16.79 -5.68
CA ASP A 66 18.35 -16.20 -4.35
C ASP A 66 17.17 -16.78 -3.54
N LEU A 67 16.18 -17.37 -4.23
CA LEU A 67 15.03 -18.03 -3.57
C LEU A 67 15.41 -19.30 -2.81
N ALA A 68 16.55 -19.91 -3.12
CA ALA A 68 16.98 -21.13 -2.44
C ALA A 68 17.33 -20.82 -0.97
N GLY A 69 16.60 -21.40 -0.03
CA GLY A 69 16.87 -21.28 1.42
C GLY A 69 16.31 -20.01 2.08
N THR A 70 15.41 -19.27 1.40
CA THR A 70 14.72 -18.12 2.00
C THR A 70 13.58 -18.54 2.94
N GLY A 71 13.17 -17.62 3.84
CA GLY A 71 12.17 -17.82 4.89
C GLY A 71 10.77 -18.23 4.44
N ASP A 72 9.81 -18.24 5.36
CA ASP A 72 8.43 -18.69 5.11
C ASP A 72 7.62 -17.68 4.25
N ALA A 73 7.94 -16.40 4.37
CA ALA A 73 7.39 -15.34 3.53
C ALA A 73 8.50 -14.64 2.76
N VAL A 74 8.37 -14.54 1.44
CA VAL A 74 9.33 -13.86 0.58
C VAL A 74 8.67 -12.76 -0.19
N LEU A 75 9.15 -11.54 0.02
CA LEU A 75 8.75 -10.33 -0.69
C LEU A 75 9.82 -10.03 -1.75
N ILE A 76 9.40 -9.90 -3.00
CA ILE A 76 10.31 -9.75 -4.14
C ILE A 76 10.09 -8.40 -4.81
N ASP A 77 11.11 -7.55 -4.79
CA ASP A 77 11.14 -6.36 -5.63
C ASP A 77 11.39 -6.76 -7.09
N ALA A 78 10.32 -6.78 -7.86
CA ALA A 78 10.36 -7.09 -9.30
C ALA A 78 10.11 -5.82 -10.15
N ALA A 79 10.29 -4.62 -9.60
CA ALA A 79 10.04 -3.36 -10.29
C ALA A 79 10.96 -3.14 -11.51
N SER A 80 12.17 -3.70 -11.45
CA SER A 80 13.16 -3.61 -12.54
C SER A 80 13.04 -4.71 -13.60
N PHE A 81 12.15 -5.69 -13.41
CA PHE A 81 12.05 -6.83 -14.33
C PHE A 81 11.50 -6.41 -15.69
N GLY A 82 12.28 -6.75 -16.71
CA GLY A 82 11.89 -6.61 -18.09
C GLY A 82 11.21 -7.88 -18.63
N ARG A 83 10.77 -7.81 -19.88
CA ARG A 83 10.10 -8.91 -20.57
C ARG A 83 10.91 -10.22 -20.59
N LEU A 84 12.23 -10.13 -20.71
CA LEU A 84 13.11 -11.31 -20.72
C LEU A 84 13.18 -11.97 -19.34
N ASP A 85 13.20 -11.18 -18.28
CA ASP A 85 13.19 -11.68 -16.89
C ASP A 85 11.90 -12.43 -16.60
N TRP A 86 10.75 -11.84 -16.91
CA TRP A 86 9.45 -12.48 -16.76
C TRP A 86 9.34 -13.79 -17.56
N SER A 87 9.81 -13.79 -18.81
CA SER A 87 9.83 -15.00 -19.63
C SER A 87 10.73 -16.10 -19.07
N LEU A 88 11.86 -15.74 -18.45
CA LEU A 88 12.74 -16.70 -17.78
C LEU A 88 12.08 -17.26 -16.52
N VAL A 89 11.50 -16.40 -15.69
CA VAL A 89 10.79 -16.79 -14.46
C VAL A 89 9.62 -17.72 -14.80
N ASP A 90 8.87 -17.43 -15.86
CA ASP A 90 7.77 -18.29 -16.33
C ASP A 90 8.25 -19.70 -16.70
N ARG A 91 9.33 -19.80 -17.47
CA ARG A 91 9.93 -21.09 -17.85
C ARG A 91 10.47 -21.86 -16.64
N ARG A 92 10.91 -21.17 -15.61
CA ARG A 92 11.48 -21.73 -14.38
C ARG A 92 10.54 -21.65 -13.19
N ARG A 93 9.22 -21.49 -13.43
CA ARG A 93 8.23 -21.30 -12.35
C ARG A 93 8.23 -22.41 -11.30
N SER A 94 8.62 -23.63 -11.66
CA SER A 94 8.79 -24.72 -10.71
C SER A 94 9.85 -24.42 -9.64
N SER A 95 10.82 -23.56 -9.93
CA SER A 95 11.82 -23.09 -8.94
C SER A 95 11.22 -22.09 -7.96
N LEU A 96 10.06 -21.51 -8.24
CA LEU A 96 9.30 -20.66 -7.30
C LEU A 96 8.44 -21.51 -6.36
N SER A 97 8.19 -22.79 -6.69
CA SER A 97 7.35 -23.67 -5.89
C SER A 97 7.98 -23.92 -4.53
N ARG A 98 7.29 -23.44 -3.48
CA ARG A 98 7.75 -23.52 -2.09
C ARG A 98 6.55 -23.62 -1.15
N GLY A 99 6.74 -24.16 0.03
CA GLY A 99 5.81 -23.98 1.13
C GLY A 99 5.93 -22.55 1.65
N GLY A 100 4.80 -21.90 1.90
CA GLY A 100 4.76 -20.54 2.40
C GLY A 100 4.37 -19.50 1.35
N MET A 101 4.68 -18.24 1.64
CA MET A 101 4.18 -17.09 0.88
C MET A 101 5.26 -16.53 -0.05
N LEU A 102 4.86 -16.15 -1.26
CA LEU A 102 5.68 -15.43 -2.22
C LEU A 102 4.87 -14.27 -2.78
N VAL A 103 5.34 -13.05 -2.54
CA VAL A 103 4.70 -11.82 -3.03
C VAL A 103 5.63 -11.12 -4.01
N LEU A 104 5.20 -11.02 -5.26
CA LEU A 104 5.88 -10.23 -6.28
C LEU A 104 5.38 -8.78 -6.20
N VAL A 105 6.25 -7.85 -5.84
CA VAL A 105 5.93 -6.42 -5.81
C VAL A 105 6.50 -5.79 -7.07
N THR A 106 5.65 -5.18 -7.88
CA THR A 106 6.03 -4.64 -9.19
C THR A 106 5.27 -3.36 -9.53
N THR A 107 5.67 -2.70 -10.60
CA THR A 107 5.00 -1.50 -11.11
C THR A 107 3.85 -1.86 -12.06
N PRO A 108 2.94 -0.91 -12.40
CA PRO A 108 1.91 -1.13 -13.43
C PRO A 108 2.49 -1.63 -14.78
N ASP A 109 3.60 -1.03 -15.21
CA ASP A 109 4.28 -1.45 -16.44
C ASP A 109 4.88 -2.86 -16.30
N GLY A 110 5.54 -3.14 -15.17
CA GLY A 110 6.09 -4.46 -14.86
C GLY A 110 5.00 -5.54 -14.80
N PHE A 111 3.83 -5.23 -14.24
CA PHE A 111 2.68 -6.11 -14.25
C PHE A 111 2.15 -6.36 -15.68
N GLY A 112 2.07 -5.32 -16.52
CA GLY A 112 1.71 -5.46 -17.92
C GLY A 112 2.67 -6.41 -18.68
N GLN A 113 3.98 -6.28 -18.43
CA GLN A 113 5.01 -7.16 -19.00
C GLN A 113 4.90 -8.60 -18.46
N LEU A 114 4.63 -8.80 -17.17
CA LEU A 114 4.37 -10.11 -16.57
C LEU A 114 3.21 -10.81 -17.29
N MET A 115 2.07 -10.13 -17.43
CA MET A 115 0.89 -10.71 -18.08
C MET A 115 1.15 -11.12 -19.54
N GLN A 116 2.02 -10.40 -20.26
CA GLN A 116 2.36 -10.69 -21.65
C GLN A 116 3.44 -11.77 -21.80
N ALA A 117 4.45 -11.76 -20.94
CA ALA A 117 5.66 -12.57 -21.09
C ALA A 117 5.70 -13.84 -20.21
N ALA A 118 4.81 -13.92 -19.22
CA ALA A 118 4.77 -14.98 -18.22
C ALA A 118 3.34 -15.53 -17.99
N PRO A 119 2.65 -16.04 -19.04
CA PRO A 119 1.24 -16.43 -18.93
C PRO A 119 1.00 -17.59 -17.94
N ASN A 120 1.94 -18.52 -17.80
CA ASN A 120 1.80 -19.62 -16.86
C ASN A 120 1.96 -19.14 -15.40
N LEU A 121 2.90 -18.23 -15.15
CA LEU A 121 3.05 -17.60 -13.85
C LEU A 121 1.82 -16.74 -13.52
N ALA A 122 1.32 -15.95 -14.47
CA ALA A 122 0.10 -15.18 -14.33
C ALA A 122 -1.11 -16.04 -13.95
N SER A 123 -1.21 -17.25 -14.53
CA SER A 123 -2.23 -18.24 -14.16
C SER A 123 -2.09 -18.75 -12.72
N TRP A 124 -0.87 -18.86 -12.19
CA TRP A 124 -0.65 -19.26 -10.79
C TRP A 124 -1.06 -18.16 -9.80
N LEU A 125 -0.83 -16.90 -10.17
CA LEU A 125 -1.21 -15.76 -9.34
C LEU A 125 -2.75 -15.64 -9.23
N GLY A 126 -3.47 -16.06 -10.25
CA GLY A 126 -4.94 -16.17 -10.23
C GLY A 126 -5.65 -14.90 -9.74
N ALA A 127 -6.48 -15.05 -8.71
CA ALA A 127 -7.22 -13.95 -8.09
C ALA A 127 -6.36 -13.10 -7.11
N LEU A 128 -5.15 -13.52 -6.78
CA LEU A 128 -4.28 -12.85 -5.81
C LEU A 128 -3.41 -11.76 -6.46
N ALA A 129 -4.03 -10.97 -7.33
CA ALA A 129 -3.45 -9.77 -7.91
C ALA A 129 -4.09 -8.53 -7.28
N PHE A 130 -3.28 -7.76 -6.59
CA PHE A 130 -3.70 -6.58 -5.83
C PHE A 130 -3.04 -5.32 -6.37
N GLN A 131 -3.73 -4.20 -6.24
CA GLN A 131 -3.21 -2.87 -6.56
C GLN A 131 -3.06 -2.07 -5.26
N TYR A 132 -1.92 -1.43 -5.10
CA TYR A 132 -1.66 -0.55 -3.97
C TYR A 132 -2.66 0.61 -3.93
N GLU A 133 -3.23 0.82 -2.77
CA GLU A 133 -4.03 1.99 -2.43
C GLU A 133 -3.26 2.79 -1.38
N ASP A 134 -2.96 4.06 -1.72
CA ASP A 134 -2.27 4.95 -0.78
C ASP A 134 -3.28 5.45 0.27
N PRO A 135 -3.12 5.10 1.55
CA PRO A 135 -4.01 5.57 2.60
C PRO A 135 -4.09 7.10 2.69
N SER A 136 -2.98 7.78 2.43
CA SER A 136 -2.92 9.24 2.49
C SER A 136 -3.76 9.91 1.40
N ALA A 137 -3.87 9.29 0.23
CA ALA A 137 -4.71 9.78 -0.85
C ALA A 137 -6.20 9.68 -0.50
N TRP A 138 -6.63 8.59 0.14
CA TRP A 138 -7.99 8.41 0.61
C TRP A 138 -8.34 9.39 1.75
N GLU A 139 -7.44 9.55 2.72
CA GLU A 139 -7.60 10.53 3.81
C GLU A 139 -7.69 11.96 3.28
N ALA A 140 -6.88 12.32 2.29
CA ALA A 140 -6.93 13.63 1.64
C ALA A 140 -8.27 13.87 0.92
N ASP A 141 -8.80 12.86 0.21
CA ASP A 141 -10.10 12.95 -0.47
C ASP A 141 -11.24 13.08 0.55
N LEU A 142 -11.23 12.27 1.62
CA LEU A 142 -12.21 12.35 2.71
C LEU A 142 -12.19 13.73 3.37
N ARG A 143 -10.98 14.24 3.69
CA ARG A 143 -10.79 15.59 4.24
C ARG A 143 -11.33 16.67 3.29
N ALA A 144 -11.03 16.57 1.99
CA ALA A 144 -11.52 17.53 1.00
C ALA A 144 -13.04 17.54 0.90
N ARG A 145 -13.69 16.36 0.88
CA ARG A 145 -15.15 16.22 0.87
C ARG A 145 -15.76 16.82 2.15
N ARG A 146 -15.18 16.56 3.30
CA ARG A 146 -15.69 17.07 4.57
C ARG A 146 -15.56 18.59 4.64
N LEU A 147 -14.44 19.16 4.21
CA LEU A 147 -14.26 20.61 4.10
C LEU A 147 -15.28 21.24 3.13
N ALA A 148 -15.54 20.61 2.00
CA ALA A 148 -16.57 21.11 1.06
C ALA A 148 -17.98 21.11 1.69
N ALA A 149 -18.33 20.07 2.45
CA ALA A 149 -19.58 20.01 3.19
C ALA A 149 -19.71 21.12 4.25
N LEU A 150 -18.65 21.38 5.02
CA LEU A 150 -18.60 22.42 6.04
C LEU A 150 -18.73 23.84 5.43
N ARG A 151 -18.05 24.09 4.31
CA ARG A 151 -18.20 25.36 3.55
C ARG A 151 -19.63 25.56 3.08
N SER A 152 -20.26 24.51 2.54
CA SER A 152 -21.66 24.57 2.08
C SER A 152 -22.65 24.78 3.22
N TRP A 153 -22.41 24.14 4.37
CA TRP A 153 -23.27 24.26 5.56
C TRP A 153 -23.25 25.68 6.13
N ALA A 154 -22.07 26.28 6.29
CA ALA A 154 -21.94 27.60 6.93
C ALA A 154 -22.05 28.77 5.92
N GLY A 155 -21.91 28.53 4.61
CA GLY A 155 -21.82 29.56 3.60
C GLY A 155 -20.62 30.50 3.77
N ARG A 156 -19.50 29.99 4.32
CA ARG A 156 -18.28 30.76 4.64
C ARG A 156 -17.06 30.15 3.93
N SER A 157 -16.02 30.99 3.74
CA SER A 157 -14.72 30.54 3.30
C SER A 157 -13.85 30.04 4.47
N ASP A 158 -12.79 29.25 4.16
CA ASP A 158 -11.82 28.79 5.16
C ASP A 158 -11.14 29.97 5.85
N GLU A 159 -10.77 31.01 5.10
CA GLU A 159 -10.11 32.22 5.61
C GLU A 159 -11.01 33.01 6.58
N ASP A 160 -12.31 33.05 6.31
CA ASP A 160 -13.27 33.75 7.19
C ASP A 160 -13.45 32.98 8.51
N VAL A 161 -13.47 31.67 8.47
CA VAL A 161 -13.57 30.81 9.65
C VAL A 161 -12.31 30.97 10.52
N VAL A 162 -11.11 30.84 9.94
CA VAL A 162 -9.84 31.02 10.67
C VAL A 162 -9.73 32.43 11.26
N ARG A 163 -10.11 33.46 10.50
CA ARG A 163 -10.11 34.84 10.99
C ARG A 163 -11.09 35.05 12.13
N ALA A 164 -12.28 34.48 12.07
CA ALA A 164 -13.27 34.59 13.15
C ALA A 164 -12.79 33.83 14.41
N ALA A 165 -12.16 32.65 14.23
CA ALA A 165 -11.58 31.91 15.35
C ALA A 165 -10.46 32.68 16.06
N SER A 166 -9.50 33.24 15.32
CA SER A 166 -8.40 34.04 15.89
C SER A 166 -8.86 35.29 16.61
N GLN A 167 -10.09 35.73 16.35
CA GLN A 167 -10.71 36.88 17.01
C GLN A 167 -11.68 36.47 18.13
N GLY A 168 -11.78 35.18 18.46
CA GLY A 168 -12.71 34.69 19.49
C GLY A 168 -14.19 34.91 19.14
N ARG A 169 -14.53 35.03 17.85
CA ARG A 169 -15.90 35.35 17.36
C ARG A 169 -16.58 34.17 16.69
N LEU A 170 -15.97 33.00 16.74
CA LEU A 170 -16.58 31.80 16.18
C LEU A 170 -17.66 31.27 17.13
N PRO A 171 -18.84 30.87 16.67
CA PRO A 171 -19.82 30.20 17.51
C PRO A 171 -19.23 28.92 18.12
N ALA A 172 -19.64 28.58 19.34
CA ALA A 172 -19.28 27.36 20.04
C ALA A 172 -20.07 26.15 19.45
N ASP A 173 -19.81 25.83 18.20
CA ASP A 173 -20.49 24.78 17.45
C ASP A 173 -19.45 23.72 17.02
N PRO A 174 -19.69 22.42 17.27
CA PRO A 174 -18.75 21.35 16.97
C PRO A 174 -18.24 21.34 15.52
N GLU A 175 -19.07 21.73 14.55
CA GLU A 175 -18.72 21.80 13.15
C GLU A 175 -17.59 22.80 12.87
N TYR A 176 -17.57 23.95 13.56
CA TYR A 176 -16.48 24.90 13.43
C TYR A 176 -15.18 24.37 14.06
N ALA A 177 -15.27 23.66 15.17
CA ALA A 177 -14.09 23.02 15.78
C ALA A 177 -13.51 21.96 14.85
N GLU A 178 -14.35 21.10 14.29
CA GLU A 178 -13.94 20.13 13.28
C GLU A 178 -13.29 20.80 12.06
N TRP A 179 -13.86 21.90 11.57
CA TRP A 179 -13.34 22.64 10.42
C TRP A 179 -11.93 23.16 10.68
N LEU A 180 -11.70 23.76 11.86
CA LEU A 180 -10.37 24.24 12.26
C LEU A 180 -9.35 23.09 12.36
N VAL A 181 -9.73 21.94 12.92
CA VAL A 181 -8.87 20.74 12.97
C VAL A 181 -8.52 20.28 11.54
N LEU A 182 -9.50 20.21 10.68
CA LEU A 182 -9.29 19.82 9.27
C LEU A 182 -8.40 20.80 8.49
N LEU A 183 -8.39 22.09 8.86
CA LEU A 183 -7.50 23.09 8.29
C LEU A 183 -6.10 23.11 8.93
N GLY A 184 -5.88 22.35 10.02
CA GLY A 184 -4.63 22.35 10.77
C GLY A 184 -4.52 23.49 11.78
N HIS A 185 -5.63 24.12 12.14
CA HIS A 185 -5.74 25.24 13.10
C HIS A 185 -6.47 24.85 14.39
N GLY A 186 -6.28 23.60 14.85
CA GLY A 186 -6.89 23.11 16.09
C GLY A 186 -6.48 23.87 17.34
N ASP A 187 -5.36 24.58 17.33
CA ASP A 187 -4.88 25.49 18.38
C ASP A 187 -5.81 26.68 18.63
N LEU A 188 -6.64 27.07 17.65
CA LEU A 188 -7.61 28.16 17.76
C LEU A 188 -8.93 27.75 18.43
N ILE A 189 -9.16 26.48 18.74
CA ILE A 189 -10.40 25.98 19.36
C ILE A 189 -10.45 26.37 20.83
N ASP A 190 -9.32 26.32 21.52
CA ASP A 190 -9.21 26.68 22.94
C ASP A 190 -7.96 27.57 23.11
N PRO A 191 -8.07 28.89 22.85
CA PRO A 191 -6.97 29.79 23.07
C PRO A 191 -6.71 29.87 24.58
N ARG A 192 -5.70 29.13 25.07
CA ARG A 192 -5.24 29.24 26.46
C ARG A 192 -4.91 30.70 26.73
N PRO A 193 -5.48 31.33 27.77
CA PRO A 193 -5.10 32.68 28.13
C PRO A 193 -3.62 32.67 28.51
N THR A 194 -2.84 33.48 27.81
CA THR A 194 -1.45 33.81 28.12
C THR A 194 -1.37 34.62 29.42
#